data_d5ea9e57a1fcf99ac1dcbc785892d6e6
#
_entry.id   d5ea9e57a1fcf99ac1dcbc785892d6e6
#
_cell.length_a   1.000
_cell.length_b   1.000
_cell.length_c   1.000
_cell.angle_alpha   90.00
_cell.angle_beta   90.00
_cell.angle_gamma   90.00
#
_symmetry.space_group_name_H-M   'P 1'
#
loop_
_entity.id
_entity.type
_entity.pdbx_description
1 polymer ?
#
loop_
_entity_poly.entity_id
_entity_poly.type
_entity_poly.pdbx_seq_one_letter_code
_entity_poly.pdbx_strand_id
1 'polypeptide(L)'
;VGKGYAVKILILGNQARSTSNFWTVLMRRMRAAGHEVLCAVPAGDDAAEAAIRAIGEEDPAFQKGPAVRLCHYPLDRKGLNPLRDMATMHALYRLFKREKPDLLFATTIKPVIYGCMAARLARVPHIYATITGLGYAFEADTFFKKCVNRLSIGLYHCALAGAEGVFFQNRDDAELFRKVGILRRSARVLMARGTGVDIRRFAEAPLPPLPAEGCAPEEREIIFLLVGRLLEAKGLPEYAAAARELKTQYPAARFELLGP
;
A
#
# COMPACT_ATOMS: atom_id res chain seq x y z
N VAL A 1 -4.83 16.57 25.12
CA VAL A 1 -4.85 15.21 24.57
C VAL A 1 -5.60 14.38 25.61
N GLY A 2 -6.90 14.11 25.36
CA GLY A 2 -7.75 13.32 26.26
C GLY A 2 -7.20 11.91 26.40
N LYS A 3 -7.37 11.29 27.59
CA LYS A 3 -7.09 9.87 27.83
C LYS A 3 -8.03 9.05 26.94
N GLY A 4 -7.58 8.76 25.70
CA GLY A 4 -8.30 7.88 24.78
C GLY A 4 -8.29 6.46 25.33
N TYR A 5 -9.42 5.78 25.24
CA TYR A 5 -9.52 4.35 25.57
C TYR A 5 -8.60 3.56 24.62
N ALA A 6 -7.89 2.55 25.14
CA ALA A 6 -7.16 1.60 24.33
C ALA A 6 -8.15 0.85 23.43
N VAL A 7 -7.91 0.87 22.11
CA VAL A 7 -8.71 0.16 21.12
C VAL A 7 -7.89 -0.91 20.43
N LYS A 8 -8.53 -1.95 19.97
CA LYS A 8 -7.93 -3.03 19.21
C LYS A 8 -8.01 -2.70 17.72
N ILE A 9 -6.86 -2.43 17.10
CA ILE A 9 -6.76 -2.02 15.70
C ILE A 9 -6.20 -3.18 14.88
N LEU A 10 -6.89 -3.54 13.80
CA LEU A 10 -6.42 -4.53 12.85
C LEU A 10 -6.03 -3.86 11.53
N ILE A 11 -4.73 -3.94 11.19
CA ILE A 11 -4.21 -3.52 9.89
C ILE A 11 -4.23 -4.72 8.95
N LEU A 12 -4.92 -4.57 7.82
CA LEU A 12 -5.09 -5.62 6.83
C LEU A 12 -4.32 -5.28 5.55
N GLY A 13 -3.28 -6.06 5.25
CA GLY A 13 -2.43 -5.90 4.08
C GLY A 13 -2.46 -7.11 3.14
N ASN A 14 -2.10 -6.92 1.88
CA ASN A 14 -2.07 -7.98 0.87
C ASN A 14 -0.73 -8.74 0.78
N GLN A 15 0.29 -8.30 1.52
CA GLN A 15 1.63 -8.90 1.50
C GLN A 15 2.42 -8.42 2.73
N ALA A 16 3.13 -9.35 3.39
CA ALA A 16 3.93 -9.03 4.58
C ALA A 16 5.01 -7.98 4.28
N ARG A 17 5.76 -8.12 3.18
CA ARG A 17 6.84 -7.22 2.78
C ARG A 17 6.37 -5.77 2.56
N SER A 18 5.30 -5.56 1.83
CA SER A 18 4.77 -4.21 1.63
C SER A 18 4.21 -3.64 2.92
N THR A 19 3.59 -4.47 3.76
CA THR A 19 3.04 -4.04 5.03
C THR A 19 4.16 -3.64 6.01
N SER A 20 5.23 -4.42 6.12
CA SER A 20 6.38 -4.08 6.96
C SER A 20 7.11 -2.83 6.47
N ASN A 21 7.22 -2.62 5.16
CA ASN A 21 7.93 -1.45 4.63
C ASN A 21 7.14 -0.14 4.80
N PHE A 22 5.83 -0.16 4.62
CA PHE A 22 5.03 1.07 4.53
C PHE A 22 4.21 1.39 5.78
N TRP A 23 3.86 0.38 6.61
CA TRP A 23 2.95 0.60 7.73
C TRP A 23 3.60 0.46 9.11
N THR A 24 4.90 0.14 9.18
CA THR A 24 5.65 -0.01 10.45
C THR A 24 5.57 1.25 11.31
N VAL A 25 5.79 2.43 10.73
CA VAL A 25 5.75 3.69 11.49
C VAL A 25 4.36 3.93 12.07
N LEU A 26 3.31 3.66 11.30
CA LEU A 26 1.93 3.77 11.77
C LEU A 26 1.66 2.79 12.92
N MET A 27 2.04 1.52 12.79
CA MET A 27 1.87 0.50 13.83
C MET A 27 2.63 0.87 15.12
N ARG A 28 3.86 1.37 15.01
CA ARG A 28 4.64 1.90 16.15
C ARG A 28 3.90 3.03 16.86
N ARG A 29 3.36 4.00 16.10
CA ARG A 29 2.63 5.14 16.65
C ARG A 29 1.33 4.72 17.35
N MET A 30 0.58 3.78 16.76
CA MET A 30 -0.64 3.25 17.37
C MET A 30 -0.32 2.54 18.69
N ARG A 31 0.74 1.71 18.75
CA ARG A 31 1.20 1.08 19.99
C ARG A 31 1.62 2.11 21.05
N ALA A 32 2.43 3.09 20.66
CA ALA A 32 2.88 4.15 21.56
C ALA A 32 1.71 4.97 22.14
N ALA A 33 0.60 5.06 21.39
CA ALA A 33 -0.64 5.66 21.88
C ALA A 33 -1.45 4.74 22.83
N GLY A 34 -0.97 3.52 23.07
CA GLY A 34 -1.60 2.57 23.99
C GLY A 34 -2.64 1.63 23.36
N HIS A 35 -2.68 1.55 22.03
CA HIS A 35 -3.61 0.65 21.31
C HIS A 35 -3.03 -0.77 21.18
N GLU A 36 -3.91 -1.78 21.17
CA GLU A 36 -3.57 -3.14 20.74
C GLU A 36 -3.56 -3.19 19.21
N VAL A 37 -2.43 -3.59 18.61
CA VAL A 37 -2.28 -3.62 17.16
C VAL A 37 -2.14 -5.05 16.66
N LEU A 38 -3.02 -5.44 15.75
CA LEU A 38 -2.97 -6.67 14.98
C LEU A 38 -2.58 -6.33 13.54
N CYS A 39 -1.76 -7.17 12.95
CA CYS A 39 -1.40 -7.10 11.53
C CYS A 39 -1.83 -8.40 10.86
N ALA A 40 -2.73 -8.34 9.88
CA ALA A 40 -3.16 -9.49 9.12
C ALA A 40 -2.64 -9.42 7.69
N VAL A 41 -1.88 -10.43 7.29
CA VAL A 41 -1.26 -10.58 5.95
C VAL A 41 -1.30 -12.05 5.51
N PRO A 42 -1.20 -12.34 4.20
CA PRO A 42 -0.95 -13.69 3.74
C PRO A 42 0.41 -14.19 4.25
N ALA A 43 0.48 -15.47 4.60
CA ALA A 43 1.73 -16.13 5.00
C ALA A 43 2.69 -16.34 3.83
N GLY A 44 3.98 -16.55 4.11
CA GLY A 44 4.99 -17.00 3.15
C GLY A 44 6.13 -16.02 2.86
N ASP A 45 6.34 -15.00 3.73
CA ASP A 45 7.53 -14.14 3.70
C ASP A 45 8.06 -14.02 5.14
N ASP A 46 8.82 -15.04 5.57
CA ASP A 46 9.28 -15.18 6.97
C ASP A 46 10.09 -13.97 7.44
N ALA A 47 10.93 -13.39 6.58
CA ALA A 47 11.73 -12.23 6.92
C ALA A 47 10.86 -10.98 7.18
N ALA A 48 9.86 -10.74 6.32
CA ALA A 48 8.94 -9.62 6.50
C ALA A 48 8.00 -9.85 7.68
N GLU A 49 7.59 -11.09 7.93
CA GLU A 49 6.78 -11.46 9.08
C GLU A 49 7.54 -11.27 10.40
N ALA A 50 8.83 -11.68 10.44
CA ALA A 50 9.71 -11.42 11.58
C ALA A 50 9.86 -9.91 11.83
N ALA A 51 10.03 -9.10 10.77
CA ALA A 51 10.11 -7.65 10.89
C ALA A 51 8.81 -7.03 11.46
N ILE A 52 7.63 -7.59 11.13
CA ILE A 52 6.35 -7.14 11.70
C ILE A 52 6.27 -7.49 13.18
N ARG A 53 6.68 -8.71 13.58
CA ARG A 53 6.68 -9.14 15.00
C ARG A 53 7.62 -8.30 15.84
N ALA A 54 8.78 -7.93 15.30
CA ALA A 54 9.78 -7.09 15.98
C ALA A 54 9.38 -5.60 16.12
N ILE A 55 8.23 -5.19 15.55
CA ILE A 55 7.80 -3.79 15.63
C ILE A 55 7.62 -3.36 17.11
N GLY A 56 8.45 -2.41 17.51
CA GLY A 56 8.45 -1.81 18.86
C GLY A 56 9.39 -2.47 19.85
N GLU A 57 10.15 -3.51 19.48
CA GLU A 57 11.23 -4.06 20.29
C GLU A 57 12.52 -3.24 20.16
N GLU A 58 12.73 -2.59 19.02
CA GLU A 58 13.98 -1.91 18.64
C GLU A 58 14.14 -0.48 19.20
N ASP A 59 13.07 0.19 19.63
CA ASP A 59 13.12 1.60 20.06
C ASP A 59 12.47 1.77 21.43
N PRO A 60 13.26 2.13 22.47
CA PRO A 60 12.77 2.36 23.83
C PRO A 60 11.62 3.39 23.91
N ALA A 61 11.59 4.37 23.00
CA ALA A 61 10.52 5.37 22.94
C ALA A 61 9.16 4.78 22.55
N PHE A 62 9.15 3.60 21.93
CA PHE A 62 7.94 2.90 21.45
C PHE A 62 7.69 1.55 22.14
N GLN A 63 8.42 1.22 23.22
CA GLN A 63 8.26 -0.01 23.98
C GLN A 63 6.97 -0.05 24.84
N LYS A 64 6.29 1.09 25.01
CA LYS A 64 5.02 1.15 25.73
C LYS A 64 3.91 0.52 24.89
N GLY A 65 3.34 -0.57 25.37
CA GLY A 65 2.21 -1.27 24.77
C GLY A 65 2.52 -2.71 24.33
N PRO A 66 1.49 -3.54 24.08
CA PRO A 66 1.66 -4.93 23.69
C PRO A 66 2.34 -5.05 22.33
N ALA A 67 3.09 -6.14 22.08
CA ALA A 67 3.71 -6.43 20.79
C ALA A 67 2.65 -6.50 19.67
N VAL A 68 3.06 -6.19 18.44
CA VAL A 68 2.18 -6.37 17.27
C VAL A 68 1.89 -7.85 17.08
N ARG A 69 0.61 -8.22 17.10
CA ARG A 69 0.20 -9.59 16.85
C ARG A 69 0.00 -9.83 15.37
N LEU A 70 0.76 -10.78 14.83
CA LEU A 70 0.64 -11.18 13.43
C LEU A 70 -0.45 -12.24 13.28
N CYS A 71 -1.33 -12.05 12.29
CA CYS A 71 -2.37 -12.98 11.88
C CYS A 71 -2.22 -13.32 10.40
N HIS A 72 -2.65 -14.52 10.01
CA HIS A 72 -2.63 -14.95 8.62
C HIS A 72 -4.03 -15.19 8.08
N TYR A 73 -4.18 -14.94 6.77
CA TYR A 73 -5.38 -15.28 6.01
C TYR A 73 -5.00 -15.66 4.56
N PRO A 74 -5.77 -16.52 3.90
CA PRO A 74 -5.50 -16.91 2.52
C PRO A 74 -5.83 -15.75 1.57
N LEU A 75 -4.95 -15.48 0.60
CA LEU A 75 -5.19 -14.50 -0.45
C LEU A 75 -4.52 -14.91 -1.76
N ASP A 76 -5.32 -15.06 -2.81
CA ASP A 76 -4.82 -15.11 -4.18
C ASP A 76 -4.66 -13.66 -4.69
N ARG A 77 -3.44 -13.14 -4.57
CA ARG A 77 -3.14 -11.71 -4.80
C ARG A 77 -3.36 -11.25 -6.24
N LYS A 78 -3.06 -12.11 -7.22
CA LYS A 78 -3.11 -11.79 -8.66
C LYS A 78 -4.27 -12.46 -9.40
N GLY A 79 -4.84 -13.51 -8.83
CA GLY A 79 -5.88 -14.30 -9.47
C GLY A 79 -7.25 -13.59 -9.52
N LEU A 80 -8.07 -13.98 -10.47
CA LEU A 80 -9.46 -13.52 -10.61
C LEU A 80 -10.43 -14.69 -10.34
N ASN A 81 -10.07 -15.63 -9.47
CA ASN A 81 -10.90 -16.80 -9.15
C ASN A 81 -11.92 -16.44 -8.05
N PRO A 82 -13.23 -16.39 -8.36
CA PRO A 82 -14.26 -15.99 -7.39
C PRO A 82 -14.35 -16.92 -6.17
N LEU A 83 -14.09 -18.21 -6.35
CA LEU A 83 -14.16 -19.19 -5.25
C LEU A 83 -13.03 -18.95 -4.22
N ARG A 84 -11.82 -18.63 -4.70
CA ARG A 84 -10.70 -18.25 -3.83
C ARG A 84 -10.97 -16.93 -3.13
N ASP A 85 -11.57 -15.97 -3.82
CA ASP A 85 -11.93 -14.68 -3.25
C ASP A 85 -13.04 -14.82 -2.18
N MET A 86 -14.02 -15.70 -2.39
CA MET A 86 -15.01 -16.07 -1.36
C MET A 86 -14.36 -16.75 -0.15
N ALA A 87 -13.41 -17.65 -0.36
CA ALA A 87 -12.66 -18.29 0.72
C ALA A 87 -11.86 -17.24 1.52
N THR A 88 -11.24 -16.26 0.85
CA THR A 88 -10.57 -15.13 1.49
C THR A 88 -11.54 -14.34 2.35
N MET A 89 -12.71 -13.97 1.83
CA MET A 89 -13.72 -13.20 2.56
C MET A 89 -14.24 -13.99 3.78
N HIS A 90 -14.49 -15.29 3.63
CA HIS A 90 -14.90 -16.14 4.73
C HIS A 90 -13.83 -16.25 5.82
N ALA A 91 -12.56 -16.44 5.43
CA ALA A 91 -11.46 -16.49 6.38
C ALA A 91 -11.30 -15.17 7.16
N LEU A 92 -11.42 -14.03 6.48
CA LEU A 92 -11.41 -12.71 7.11
C LEU A 92 -12.59 -12.50 8.05
N TYR A 93 -13.79 -12.92 7.67
CA TYR A 93 -14.96 -12.90 8.56
C TYR A 93 -14.69 -13.69 9.85
N ARG A 94 -14.17 -14.92 9.74
CA ARG A 94 -13.80 -15.75 10.91
C ARG A 94 -12.72 -15.10 11.75
N LEU A 95 -11.70 -14.49 11.12
CA LEU A 95 -10.65 -13.76 11.80
C LEU A 95 -11.26 -12.61 12.63
N PHE A 96 -12.11 -11.78 12.04
CA PHE A 96 -12.72 -10.65 12.75
C PHE A 96 -13.67 -11.08 13.86
N LYS A 97 -14.41 -12.18 13.68
CA LYS A 97 -15.26 -12.76 14.73
C LYS A 97 -14.45 -13.29 15.92
N ARG A 98 -13.26 -13.85 15.66
CA ARG A 98 -12.34 -14.36 16.68
C ARG A 98 -11.63 -13.23 17.41
N GLU A 99 -11.02 -12.31 16.65
CA GLU A 99 -10.18 -11.24 17.19
C GLU A 99 -10.99 -10.06 17.73
N LYS A 100 -12.20 -9.84 17.25
CA LYS A 100 -13.12 -8.74 17.62
C LYS A 100 -12.40 -7.37 17.62
N PRO A 101 -11.79 -6.94 16.50
CA PRO A 101 -11.15 -5.63 16.45
C PRO A 101 -12.21 -4.54 16.58
N ASP A 102 -11.84 -3.44 17.25
CA ASP A 102 -12.66 -2.23 17.31
C ASP A 102 -12.55 -1.42 16.00
N LEU A 103 -11.38 -1.49 15.36
CA LEU A 103 -11.10 -0.76 14.12
C LEU A 103 -10.38 -1.66 13.12
N LEU A 104 -10.90 -1.67 11.88
CA LEU A 104 -10.22 -2.20 10.71
C LEU A 104 -9.58 -1.05 9.91
N PHE A 105 -8.30 -1.20 9.57
CA PHE A 105 -7.60 -0.37 8.58
C PHE A 105 -7.15 -1.25 7.42
N ALA A 106 -7.92 -1.25 6.34
CA ALA A 106 -7.65 -2.08 5.15
C ALA A 106 -6.84 -1.32 4.10
N THR A 107 -5.82 -2.00 3.54
CA THR A 107 -4.90 -1.41 2.55
C THR A 107 -4.85 -2.24 1.29
N THR A 108 -4.75 -1.62 0.13
CA THR A 108 -4.69 -2.25 -1.19
C THR A 108 -6.02 -2.90 -1.65
N ILE A 109 -6.10 -3.26 -2.92
CA ILE A 109 -7.37 -3.59 -3.62
C ILE A 109 -8.18 -4.70 -2.94
N LYS A 110 -7.65 -5.93 -2.91
CA LYS A 110 -8.41 -7.10 -2.40
C LYS A 110 -8.68 -7.04 -0.89
N PRO A 111 -7.72 -6.63 -0.03
CA PRO A 111 -7.99 -6.39 1.38
C PRO A 111 -9.06 -5.32 1.63
N VAL A 112 -9.07 -4.24 0.84
CA VAL A 112 -10.14 -3.23 0.94
C VAL A 112 -11.47 -3.84 0.57
N ILE A 113 -11.57 -4.52 -0.58
CA ILE A 113 -12.84 -5.09 -1.05
C ILE A 113 -13.34 -6.16 -0.06
N TYR A 114 -12.59 -7.23 0.12
CA TYR A 114 -13.07 -8.39 0.90
C TYR A 114 -12.98 -8.13 2.42
N GLY A 115 -11.97 -7.36 2.87
CA GLY A 115 -11.83 -7.00 4.26
C GLY A 115 -12.95 -6.10 4.78
N CYS A 116 -13.27 -5.02 4.06
CA CYS A 116 -14.35 -4.13 4.49
C CYS A 116 -15.72 -4.83 4.45
N MET A 117 -15.98 -5.69 3.43
CA MET A 117 -17.21 -6.49 3.39
C MET A 117 -17.29 -7.48 4.55
N ALA A 118 -16.23 -8.23 4.82
CA ALA A 118 -16.15 -9.17 5.93
C ALA A 118 -16.27 -8.49 7.28
N ALA A 119 -15.65 -7.32 7.47
CA ALA A 119 -15.72 -6.53 8.69
C ALA A 119 -17.13 -6.02 8.97
N ARG A 120 -17.84 -5.55 7.95
CA ARG A 120 -19.24 -5.17 8.07
C ARG A 120 -20.13 -6.35 8.49
N LEU A 121 -19.94 -7.52 7.89
CA LEU A 121 -20.65 -8.75 8.27
C LEU A 121 -20.30 -9.22 9.68
N ALA A 122 -19.03 -9.05 10.10
CA ALA A 122 -18.57 -9.36 11.44
C ALA A 122 -19.00 -8.32 12.49
N ARG A 123 -19.57 -7.18 12.06
CA ARG A 123 -19.96 -6.03 12.88
C ARG A 123 -18.76 -5.35 13.55
N VAL A 124 -17.64 -5.21 12.84
CA VAL A 124 -16.51 -4.37 13.30
C VAL A 124 -17.00 -2.93 13.39
N PRO A 125 -16.82 -2.25 14.55
CA PRO A 125 -17.41 -0.93 14.78
C PRO A 125 -16.90 0.13 13.81
N HIS A 126 -15.58 0.21 13.60
CA HIS A 126 -14.95 1.24 12.80
C HIS A 126 -14.21 0.64 11.60
N ILE A 127 -14.54 1.07 10.39
CA ILE A 127 -13.94 0.57 9.15
C ILE A 127 -13.34 1.72 8.38
N TYR A 128 -12.03 1.65 8.17
CA TYR A 128 -11.27 2.59 7.33
C TYR A 128 -10.55 1.84 6.22
N ALA A 129 -10.51 2.46 5.04
CA ALA A 129 -9.82 1.91 3.87
C ALA A 129 -8.80 2.91 3.35
N THR A 130 -7.69 2.44 2.77
CA THR A 130 -6.77 3.29 2.02
C THR A 130 -6.58 2.79 0.61
N ILE A 131 -6.79 3.68 -0.34
CA ILE A 131 -6.60 3.46 -1.77
C ILE A 131 -5.22 3.98 -2.13
N THR A 132 -4.30 3.08 -2.43
CA THR A 132 -2.89 3.39 -2.76
C THR A 132 -2.64 3.49 -4.26
N GLY A 133 -3.69 3.44 -5.07
CA GLY A 133 -3.70 3.50 -6.52
C GLY A 133 -4.82 2.66 -7.11
N LEU A 134 -5.18 2.94 -8.35
CA LEU A 134 -6.33 2.34 -9.02
C LEU A 134 -6.09 0.89 -9.43
N GLY A 135 -4.82 0.54 -9.70
CA GLY A 135 -4.43 -0.77 -10.21
C GLY A 135 -4.91 -1.03 -11.65
N TYR A 136 -4.50 -2.19 -12.15
CA TYR A 136 -4.75 -2.63 -13.53
C TYR A 136 -6.24 -2.68 -13.94
N ALA A 137 -7.15 -2.84 -12.97
CA ALA A 137 -8.58 -2.93 -13.24
C ALA A 137 -9.19 -1.64 -13.86
N PHE A 138 -8.51 -0.50 -13.71
CA PHE A 138 -8.97 0.78 -14.25
C PHE A 138 -8.35 1.15 -15.62
N GLU A 139 -7.41 0.35 -16.13
CA GLU A 139 -6.80 0.49 -17.45
C GLU A 139 -7.60 -0.34 -18.48
N ALA A 140 -8.77 0.14 -18.90
CA ALA A 140 -9.76 -0.65 -19.65
C ALA A 140 -9.65 -0.49 -21.17
N ASP A 141 -8.66 -1.13 -21.82
CA ASP A 141 -8.44 -1.07 -23.29
C ASP A 141 -9.20 -2.16 -24.04
N THR A 142 -9.50 -3.31 -23.40
CA THR A 142 -10.18 -4.44 -24.03
C THR A 142 -11.56 -4.67 -23.43
N PHE A 143 -12.42 -5.39 -24.14
CA PHE A 143 -13.78 -5.75 -23.65
C PHE A 143 -13.72 -6.50 -22.32
N PHE A 144 -12.80 -7.46 -22.19
CA PHE A 144 -12.60 -8.20 -20.94
C PHE A 144 -12.18 -7.27 -19.78
N LYS A 145 -11.23 -6.36 -20.02
CA LYS A 145 -10.82 -5.36 -19.01
C LYS A 145 -12.00 -4.45 -18.62
N LYS A 146 -12.87 -4.08 -19.55
CA LYS A 146 -14.09 -3.30 -19.25
C LYS A 146 -15.05 -4.06 -18.33
N CYS A 147 -15.23 -5.37 -18.54
CA CYS A 147 -16.04 -6.20 -17.66
C CYS A 147 -15.44 -6.31 -16.26
N VAL A 148 -14.12 -6.56 -16.16
CA VAL A 148 -13.38 -6.60 -14.89
C VAL A 148 -13.47 -5.25 -14.16
N ASN A 149 -13.31 -4.15 -14.89
CA ASN A 149 -13.46 -2.79 -14.34
C ASN A 149 -14.86 -2.58 -13.73
N ARG A 150 -15.91 -2.93 -14.47
CA ARG A 150 -17.30 -2.78 -14.02
C ARG A 150 -17.60 -3.62 -12.78
N LEU A 151 -17.08 -4.85 -12.75
CA LEU A 151 -17.17 -5.72 -11.57
C LEU A 151 -16.43 -5.12 -10.38
N SER A 152 -15.21 -4.62 -10.60
CA SER A 152 -14.39 -4.00 -9.57
C SER A 152 -15.07 -2.76 -8.97
N ILE A 153 -15.68 -1.90 -9.80
CA ILE A 153 -16.47 -0.75 -9.36
C ILE A 153 -17.60 -1.19 -8.42
N GLY A 154 -18.38 -2.21 -8.83
CA GLY A 154 -19.47 -2.75 -8.00
C GLY A 154 -18.97 -3.33 -6.66
N LEU A 155 -17.87 -4.08 -6.68
CA LEU A 155 -17.27 -4.65 -5.47
C LEU A 155 -16.76 -3.55 -4.52
N TYR A 156 -16.07 -2.54 -5.05
CA TYR A 156 -15.63 -1.38 -4.26
C TYR A 156 -16.81 -0.61 -3.67
N HIS A 157 -17.87 -0.38 -4.46
CA HIS A 157 -19.07 0.29 -3.97
C HIS A 157 -19.66 -0.46 -2.77
N CYS A 158 -19.83 -1.78 -2.88
CA CYS A 158 -20.33 -2.62 -1.80
C CYS A 158 -19.40 -2.62 -0.57
N ALA A 159 -18.09 -2.68 -0.78
CA ALA A 159 -17.09 -2.68 0.28
C ALA A 159 -17.06 -1.37 1.06
N LEU A 160 -17.01 -0.25 0.33
CA LEU A 160 -16.85 1.08 0.93
C LEU A 160 -18.16 1.67 1.44
N ALA A 161 -19.31 1.05 1.15
CA ALA A 161 -20.62 1.49 1.65
C ALA A 161 -20.73 1.50 3.19
N GLY A 162 -19.89 0.70 3.88
CA GLY A 162 -19.84 0.66 5.36
C GLY A 162 -18.57 1.27 5.95
N ALA A 163 -17.71 1.89 5.13
CA ALA A 163 -16.51 2.55 5.63
C ALA A 163 -16.83 3.94 6.17
N GLU A 164 -16.29 4.26 7.36
CA GLU A 164 -16.40 5.58 7.96
C GLU A 164 -15.51 6.61 7.28
N GLY A 165 -14.36 6.16 6.73
CA GLY A 165 -13.45 7.00 6.01
C GLY A 165 -12.63 6.23 4.99
N VAL A 166 -12.33 6.89 3.87
CA VAL A 166 -11.50 6.35 2.81
C VAL A 166 -10.34 7.31 2.55
N PHE A 167 -9.13 6.81 2.77
CA PHE A 167 -7.91 7.55 2.50
C PHE A 167 -7.50 7.41 1.05
N PHE A 168 -7.14 8.52 0.41
CA PHE A 168 -6.56 8.57 -0.92
C PHE A 168 -5.20 9.26 -0.87
N GLN A 169 -4.30 8.87 -1.75
CA GLN A 169 -2.94 9.45 -1.85
C GLN A 169 -2.86 10.58 -2.88
N ASN A 170 -3.83 10.68 -3.79
CA ASN A 170 -3.96 11.75 -4.76
C ASN A 170 -5.44 12.12 -4.95
N ARG A 171 -5.67 13.33 -5.50
CA ARG A 171 -7.02 13.86 -5.73
C ARG A 171 -7.72 13.18 -6.90
N ASP A 172 -6.98 12.82 -7.93
CA ASP A 172 -7.53 12.25 -9.17
C ASP A 172 -8.21 10.91 -8.90
N ASP A 173 -7.60 10.04 -8.08
CA ASP A 173 -8.20 8.77 -7.66
C ASP A 173 -9.50 9.00 -6.86
N ALA A 174 -9.50 9.98 -5.96
CA ALA A 174 -10.69 10.30 -5.17
C ALA A 174 -11.84 10.85 -6.05
N GLU A 175 -11.53 11.70 -7.00
CA GLU A 175 -12.49 12.23 -7.97
C GLU A 175 -13.02 11.15 -8.90
N LEU A 176 -12.15 10.26 -9.39
CA LEU A 176 -12.57 9.13 -10.20
C LEU A 176 -13.53 8.22 -9.42
N PHE A 177 -13.21 7.87 -8.17
CA PHE A 177 -14.09 7.04 -7.33
C PHE A 177 -15.47 7.68 -7.10
N ARG A 178 -15.52 9.01 -7.00
CA ARG A 178 -16.80 9.74 -6.95
C ARG A 178 -17.52 9.70 -8.30
N LYS A 179 -16.82 9.99 -9.39
CA LYS A 179 -17.37 10.04 -10.75
C LYS A 179 -17.98 8.71 -11.19
N VAL A 180 -17.31 7.59 -10.89
CA VAL A 180 -17.81 6.25 -11.24
C VAL A 180 -18.80 5.68 -10.22
N GLY A 181 -19.17 6.44 -9.18
CA GLY A 181 -20.19 6.05 -8.20
C GLY A 181 -19.75 5.03 -7.16
N ILE A 182 -18.44 4.83 -6.96
CA ILE A 182 -17.91 3.96 -5.89
C ILE A 182 -18.17 4.58 -4.53
N LEU A 183 -17.89 5.88 -4.38
CA LEU A 183 -18.11 6.60 -3.13
C LEU A 183 -19.51 7.21 -3.08
N ARG A 184 -20.19 7.01 -1.97
CA ARG A 184 -21.43 7.76 -1.67
C ARG A 184 -21.11 9.23 -1.47
N ARG A 185 -22.07 10.13 -1.70
CA ARG A 185 -21.90 11.59 -1.48
C ARG A 185 -21.54 11.92 -0.03
N SER A 186 -22.01 11.13 0.93
CA SER A 186 -21.72 11.26 2.36
C SER A 186 -20.42 10.60 2.80
N ALA A 187 -19.70 9.90 1.91
CA ALA A 187 -18.46 9.21 2.27
C ALA A 187 -17.38 10.20 2.67
N ARG A 188 -16.77 9.99 3.84
CA ARG A 188 -15.67 10.81 4.34
C ARG A 188 -14.40 10.46 3.58
N VAL A 189 -13.93 11.38 2.74
CA VAL A 189 -12.66 11.27 2.02
C VAL A 189 -11.57 11.96 2.82
N LEU A 190 -10.48 11.24 3.05
CA LEU A 190 -9.31 11.71 3.78
C LEU A 190 -8.10 11.70 2.83
N MET A 191 -7.40 12.82 2.74
CA MET A 191 -6.21 12.90 1.89
C MET A 191 -4.95 12.61 2.69
N ALA A 192 -4.17 11.63 2.24
CA ALA A 192 -2.86 11.30 2.77
C ALA A 192 -1.79 11.58 1.69
N ARG A 193 -0.72 12.28 2.06
CA ARG A 193 0.39 12.56 1.13
C ARG A 193 1.35 11.37 1.02
N GLY A 194 0.81 10.20 0.58
CA GLY A 194 1.54 8.94 0.58
C GLY A 194 1.50 8.22 1.94
N THR A 195 2.24 7.11 2.04
CA THR A 195 2.35 6.30 3.27
C THR A 195 3.44 6.79 4.22
N GLY A 196 4.26 7.75 3.77
CA GLY A 196 5.43 8.23 4.50
C GLY A 196 6.64 7.31 4.36
N VAL A 197 7.77 7.79 4.84
CA VAL A 197 9.07 7.10 4.86
C VAL A 197 9.66 7.22 6.27
N ASP A 198 10.27 6.15 6.75
CA ASP A 198 11.06 6.18 7.97
C ASP A 198 12.44 6.81 7.66
N ILE A 199 12.60 8.09 7.94
CA ILE A 199 13.84 8.85 7.69
C ILE A 199 15.03 8.38 8.52
N ARG A 200 14.82 7.57 9.57
CA ARG A 200 15.93 6.95 10.33
C ARG A 200 16.50 5.76 9.55
N ARG A 201 15.61 4.97 8.91
CA ARG A 201 15.99 3.84 8.06
C ARG A 201 16.54 4.29 6.72
N PHE A 202 16.00 5.38 6.18
CA PHE A 202 16.40 5.98 4.90
C PHE A 202 16.99 7.36 5.20
N ALA A 203 18.12 7.37 5.91
CA ALA A 203 18.84 8.60 6.21
C ALA A 203 19.39 9.23 4.93
N GLU A 204 19.48 10.54 4.93
CA GLU A 204 20.11 11.29 3.84
C GLU A 204 21.58 10.85 3.71
N ALA A 205 21.99 10.49 2.50
CA ALA A 205 23.38 10.22 2.18
C ALA A 205 24.01 11.48 1.54
N PRO A 206 25.29 11.75 1.81
CA PRO A 206 26.00 12.83 1.13
C PRO A 206 25.92 12.64 -0.38
N LEU A 207 25.63 13.72 -1.11
CA LEU A 207 25.72 13.70 -2.54
C LEU A 207 27.18 13.47 -2.98
N PRO A 208 27.42 12.72 -4.08
CA PRO A 208 28.77 12.65 -4.63
C PRO A 208 29.29 14.05 -5.00
N PRO A 209 30.59 14.29 -4.88
CA PRO A 209 31.16 15.58 -5.21
C PRO A 209 30.80 15.96 -6.66
N LEU A 210 30.48 17.23 -6.88
CA LEU A 210 30.28 17.75 -8.22
C LEU A 210 31.55 17.55 -9.06
N PRO A 211 31.43 17.30 -10.37
CA PRO A 211 32.59 17.29 -11.27
C PRO A 211 33.40 18.58 -11.13
N ALA A 212 34.72 18.48 -11.26
CA ALA A 212 35.60 19.61 -11.15
C ALA A 212 35.18 20.77 -12.10
N GLU A 213 35.34 22.00 -11.66
CA GLU A 213 35.11 23.17 -12.52
C GLU A 213 36.00 23.06 -13.76
N GLY A 214 35.41 23.17 -14.96
CA GLY A 214 36.15 23.05 -16.22
C GLY A 214 36.07 21.67 -16.87
N CYS A 215 35.47 20.66 -16.24
CA CYS A 215 35.19 19.37 -16.89
C CYS A 215 34.23 19.59 -18.07
N ALA A 216 34.63 19.16 -19.26
CA ALA A 216 33.79 19.27 -20.45
C ALA A 216 32.49 18.49 -20.27
N PRO A 217 31.34 18.97 -20.81
CA PRO A 217 30.06 18.24 -20.66
C PRO A 217 30.13 16.81 -21.17
N GLU A 218 30.96 16.53 -22.18
CA GLU A 218 31.15 15.22 -22.78
C GLU A 218 31.92 14.24 -21.85
N GLU A 219 32.71 14.77 -20.89
CA GLU A 219 33.51 14.01 -19.95
C GLU A 219 32.76 13.71 -18.65
N ARG A 220 31.59 14.33 -18.45
CA ARG A 220 30.82 14.13 -17.25
C ARG A 220 30.04 12.80 -17.32
N GLU A 221 30.35 11.89 -16.41
CA GLU A 221 29.56 10.69 -16.26
C GLU A 221 28.19 11.06 -15.64
N ILE A 222 27.16 11.11 -16.47
CA ILE A 222 25.78 11.34 -16.02
C ILE A 222 25.07 9.99 -15.98
N ILE A 223 24.55 9.65 -14.80
CA ILE A 223 23.78 8.41 -14.61
C ILE A 223 22.30 8.77 -14.58
N PHE A 224 21.55 8.26 -15.56
CA PHE A 224 20.10 8.26 -15.54
C PHE A 224 19.62 6.95 -14.91
N LEU A 225 18.90 7.04 -13.79
CA LEU A 225 18.41 5.87 -13.07
C LEU A 225 16.89 5.82 -13.07
N LEU A 226 16.30 4.76 -13.65
CA LEU A 226 14.89 4.43 -13.51
C LEU A 226 14.71 3.38 -12.43
N VAL A 227 14.01 3.76 -11.35
CA VAL A 227 13.71 2.87 -10.22
C VAL A 227 12.24 2.44 -10.25
N GLY A 228 11.99 1.13 -10.34
CA GLY A 228 10.62 0.62 -10.32
C GLY A 228 10.52 -0.80 -10.84
N ARG A 229 9.31 -1.37 -10.80
CA ARG A 229 9.05 -2.65 -11.47
C ARG A 229 9.26 -2.49 -12.98
N LEU A 230 9.94 -3.46 -13.60
CA LEU A 230 10.22 -3.43 -15.03
C LEU A 230 8.97 -3.80 -15.84
N LEU A 231 8.03 -2.88 -15.90
CA LEU A 231 6.76 -2.99 -16.61
C LEU A 231 6.63 -1.87 -17.65
N GLU A 232 5.97 -2.16 -18.78
CA GLU A 232 5.70 -1.19 -19.83
C GLU A 232 5.01 0.08 -19.29
N ALA A 233 3.99 -0.09 -18.44
CA ALA A 233 3.28 1.00 -17.77
C ALA A 233 4.15 1.87 -16.82
N LYS A 234 5.43 1.56 -16.66
CA LYS A 234 6.40 2.37 -15.91
C LYS A 234 7.31 3.21 -16.81
N GLY A 235 7.00 3.26 -18.10
CA GLY A 235 7.75 4.09 -19.04
C GLY A 235 9.05 3.46 -19.55
N LEU A 236 9.16 2.13 -19.52
CA LEU A 236 10.36 1.45 -20.04
C LEU A 236 10.62 1.70 -21.54
N PRO A 237 9.62 1.66 -22.44
CA PRO A 237 9.81 1.97 -23.84
C PRO A 237 10.31 3.41 -24.06
N GLU A 238 9.70 4.37 -23.35
CA GLU A 238 10.07 5.78 -23.40
C GLU A 238 11.48 6.01 -22.87
N TYR A 239 11.82 5.36 -21.74
CA TYR A 239 13.18 5.41 -21.20
C TYR A 239 14.22 4.84 -22.16
N ALA A 240 13.95 3.70 -22.80
CA ALA A 240 14.84 3.09 -23.78
C ALA A 240 14.99 3.93 -25.05
N ALA A 241 13.91 4.61 -25.49
CA ALA A 241 13.96 5.52 -26.63
C ALA A 241 14.81 6.74 -26.31
N ALA A 242 14.59 7.38 -25.18
CA ALA A 242 15.39 8.52 -24.71
C ALA A 242 16.87 8.14 -24.53
N ALA A 243 17.16 6.94 -23.99
CA ALA A 243 18.52 6.46 -23.84
C ALA A 243 19.25 6.31 -25.18
N ARG A 244 18.57 5.76 -26.20
CA ARG A 244 19.16 5.67 -27.56
C ARG A 244 19.49 7.03 -28.14
N GLU A 245 18.61 7.98 -28.05
CA GLU A 245 18.79 9.33 -28.59
C GLU A 245 19.93 10.07 -27.87
N LEU A 246 19.90 10.07 -26.52
CA LEU A 246 20.90 10.78 -25.72
C LEU A 246 22.29 10.17 -25.83
N LYS A 247 22.41 8.84 -25.98
CA LYS A 247 23.72 8.19 -26.17
C LYS A 247 24.46 8.63 -27.44
N THR A 248 23.76 9.09 -28.48
CA THR A 248 24.39 9.62 -29.68
C THR A 248 25.03 10.99 -29.44
N GLN A 249 24.48 11.79 -28.55
CA GLN A 249 24.94 13.13 -28.22
C GLN A 249 25.91 13.13 -27.03
N TYR A 250 25.68 12.23 -26.07
CA TYR A 250 26.43 12.10 -24.83
C TYR A 250 26.89 10.66 -24.63
N PRO A 251 27.97 10.21 -25.28
CA PRO A 251 28.43 8.82 -25.23
C PRO A 251 28.82 8.35 -23.83
N ALA A 252 29.27 9.26 -22.95
CA ALA A 252 29.61 8.97 -21.55
C ALA A 252 28.39 8.78 -20.63
N ALA A 253 27.18 9.17 -21.06
CA ALA A 253 25.98 9.01 -20.25
C ALA A 253 25.65 7.52 -20.01
N ARG A 254 25.32 7.16 -18.78
CA ARG A 254 24.89 5.81 -18.37
C ARG A 254 23.41 5.77 -18.12
N PHE A 255 22.76 4.69 -18.53
CA PHE A 255 21.33 4.45 -18.34
C PHE A 255 21.16 3.15 -17.56
N GLU A 256 20.63 3.27 -16.36
CA GLU A 256 20.51 2.16 -15.42
C GLU A 256 19.05 1.91 -15.04
N LEU A 257 18.71 0.63 -14.87
CA LEU A 257 17.39 0.19 -14.45
C LEU A 257 17.53 -0.55 -13.11
N LEU A 258 16.77 -0.17 -12.10
CA LEU A 258 16.75 -0.82 -10.80
C LEU A 258 15.34 -1.26 -10.45
N GLY A 259 15.12 -2.57 -10.42
CA GLY A 259 13.84 -3.13 -10.01
C GLY A 259 13.67 -4.62 -10.37
N PRO A 260 12.64 -5.27 -9.79
CA PRO A 260 12.30 -6.65 -10.09
C PRO A 260 11.55 -6.79 -11.40
#